data_e2a023fc7503f2acb4603c7e8ccd74b2
#
_entry.id   e2a023fc7503f2acb4603c7e8ccd74b2
#
_cell.length_a   1.000
_cell.length_b   1.000
_cell.length_c   1.000
_cell.angle_alpha   90.00
_cell.angle_beta   90.00
_cell.angle_gamma   90.00
#
_symmetry.space_group_name_H-M   'P 1'
#
loop_
_entity.id
_entity.type
_entity.pdbx_description
1 polymer ?
#
loop_
_entity_poly.entity_id
_entity_poly.type
_entity_poly.pdbx_seq_one_letter_code
_entity_poly.pdbx_strand_id
1 'polypeptide(L)'
;MLFLTKSDYEKMLAHCKEGLPNEACGLIGGVVEGEKQYVKKVYLLTNMDESNEHFSMDPKEQLAAVKDMRKNGYVPLGNFHSHPESPSRPSEEDKRLAYDSKANYLILSLMEADNPVLNAFLVDEEKQVTKE
;
A
#
# COMPACT_ATOMS: atom_id res chain seq x y z
N MET A 1 0.00 15.62 2.38
CA MET A 1 0.00 15.31 0.94
C MET A 1 1.08 14.28 0.63
N LEU A 2 0.71 13.24 -0.08
CA LEU A 2 1.61 12.13 -0.43
C LEU A 2 2.04 12.23 -1.88
N PHE A 3 3.35 12.16 -2.13
CA PHE A 3 3.93 12.20 -3.48
C PHE A 3 4.52 10.85 -3.84
N LEU A 4 4.15 10.33 -5.01
CA LEU A 4 4.62 9.06 -5.54
C LEU A 4 5.17 9.30 -6.95
N THR A 5 6.39 8.86 -7.22
CA THR A 5 6.96 9.00 -8.57
C THR A 5 6.29 8.03 -9.54
N LYS A 6 6.35 8.37 -10.83
CA LYS A 6 5.84 7.50 -11.88
C LYS A 6 6.56 6.15 -11.88
N SER A 7 7.87 6.16 -11.66
CA SER A 7 8.68 4.94 -11.60
C SER A 7 8.23 4.02 -10.46
N ASP A 8 7.97 4.57 -9.27
CA ASP A 8 7.50 3.78 -8.13
C ASP A 8 6.08 3.26 -8.36
N TYR A 9 5.24 4.06 -8.98
CA TYR A 9 3.88 3.63 -9.36
C TYR A 9 3.94 2.45 -10.33
N GLU A 10 4.82 2.50 -11.32
CA GLU A 10 4.98 1.43 -12.31
C GLU A 10 5.46 0.14 -11.65
N LYS A 11 6.38 0.22 -10.67
CA LYS A 11 6.81 -0.94 -9.89
C LYS A 11 5.64 -1.56 -9.14
N MET A 12 4.86 -0.72 -8.47
CA MET A 12 3.68 -1.16 -7.72
C MET A 12 2.68 -1.84 -8.63
N LEU A 13 2.39 -1.21 -9.77
CA LEU A 13 1.45 -1.73 -10.76
C LEU A 13 1.89 -3.09 -11.31
N ALA A 14 3.16 -3.24 -11.68
CA ALA A 14 3.71 -4.49 -12.19
C ALA A 14 3.57 -5.60 -11.16
N HIS A 15 3.90 -5.32 -9.90
CA HIS A 15 3.77 -6.28 -8.80
C HIS A 15 2.32 -6.73 -8.60
N CYS A 16 1.39 -5.78 -8.65
CA CYS A 16 -0.03 -6.09 -8.49
C CYS A 16 -0.57 -6.93 -9.65
N LYS A 17 -0.14 -6.65 -10.88
CA LYS A 17 -0.54 -7.43 -12.05
C LYS A 17 0.03 -8.85 -12.01
N GLU A 18 1.27 -9.00 -11.59
CA GLU A 18 1.91 -10.31 -11.45
C GLU A 18 1.22 -11.16 -10.39
N GLY A 19 0.64 -10.53 -9.38
CA GLY A 19 -0.06 -11.24 -8.31
C GLY A 19 -1.43 -11.76 -8.68
N LEU A 20 -2.04 -11.27 -9.78
CA LEU A 20 -3.38 -11.70 -10.18
C LEU A 20 -3.47 -13.22 -10.30
N PRO A 21 -4.58 -13.85 -9.91
CA PRO A 21 -5.84 -13.25 -9.43
C PRO A 21 -5.86 -12.88 -7.94
N ASN A 22 -4.75 -13.01 -7.24
CA ASN A 22 -4.66 -12.73 -5.81
C ASN A 22 -4.35 -11.26 -5.54
N GLU A 23 -4.67 -10.78 -4.34
CA GLU A 23 -4.24 -9.46 -3.88
C GLU A 23 -2.71 -9.45 -3.75
N ALA A 24 -2.10 -8.37 -4.18
CA ALA A 24 -0.69 -8.11 -3.94
C ALA A 24 -0.55 -7.04 -2.86
N CYS A 25 0.58 -6.99 -2.21
CA CYS A 25 0.80 -6.05 -1.11
C CYS A 25 2.25 -5.58 -1.01
N GLY A 26 2.47 -4.54 -0.24
CA GLY A 26 3.80 -4.03 0.02
C GLY A 26 3.78 -2.85 0.98
N LEU A 27 4.96 -2.29 1.21
CA LEU A 27 5.16 -1.15 2.07
C LEU A 27 5.73 0.02 1.26
N ILE A 28 5.51 1.23 1.74
CA ILE A 28 6.13 2.43 1.19
C ILE A 28 6.93 3.13 2.28
N GLY A 29 8.12 3.56 1.92
CA GLY A 29 9.00 4.31 2.81
C GLY A 29 9.50 5.57 2.13
N GLY A 30 9.88 6.55 2.92
CA GLY A 30 10.37 7.80 2.35
C GLY A 30 10.67 8.85 3.41
N VAL A 31 10.48 10.11 3.04
CA VAL A 31 10.80 11.25 3.90
C VAL A 31 9.58 12.15 4.08
N VAL A 32 9.55 12.84 5.22
CA VAL A 32 8.48 13.78 5.57
C VAL A 32 9.08 15.17 5.69
N GLU A 33 8.49 16.13 4.99
CA GLU A 33 8.88 17.55 5.06
C GLU A 33 7.61 18.38 5.33
N GLY A 34 7.38 18.72 6.60
CA GLY A 34 6.16 19.41 7.02
C GLY A 34 4.94 18.53 6.78
N GLU A 35 4.00 19.01 5.97
CA GLU A 35 2.79 18.25 5.61
C GLU A 35 2.98 17.39 4.36
N LYS A 36 4.17 17.42 3.77
CA LYS A 36 4.47 16.68 2.54
C LYS A 36 5.22 15.39 2.86
N GLN A 37 4.75 14.30 2.27
CA GLN A 37 5.36 12.98 2.39
C GLN A 37 5.82 12.53 1.01
N TYR A 38 7.10 12.18 0.90
CA TYR A 38 7.68 11.76 -0.38
C TYR A 38 8.06 10.30 -0.32
N VAL A 39 7.38 9.48 -1.13
CA VAL A 39 7.75 8.07 -1.27
C VAL A 39 9.09 7.99 -1.99
N LYS A 40 10.07 7.38 -1.35
CA LYS A 40 11.42 7.20 -1.91
C LYS A 40 11.66 5.76 -2.34
N LYS A 41 10.96 4.80 -1.75
CA LYS A 41 11.08 3.39 -2.11
C LYS A 41 9.79 2.65 -1.87
N VAL A 42 9.47 1.75 -2.80
CA VAL A 42 8.34 0.83 -2.71
C VAL A 42 8.90 -0.56 -2.44
N TYR A 43 8.38 -1.23 -1.42
CA TYR A 43 8.80 -2.57 -1.01
C TYR A 43 7.75 -3.57 -1.44
N LEU A 44 8.12 -4.45 -2.36
CA LEU A 44 7.22 -5.44 -2.93
C LEU A 44 7.25 -6.69 -2.05
N LEU A 45 6.14 -6.97 -1.37
CA LEU A 45 6.06 -8.08 -0.42
C LEU A 45 5.18 -9.20 -0.95
N THR A 46 5.30 -10.36 -0.30
CA THR A 46 4.51 -11.55 -0.64
C THR A 46 3.20 -11.53 0.12
N ASN A 47 2.09 -11.85 -0.56
CA ASN A 47 0.82 -12.10 0.10
C ASN A 47 0.80 -13.57 0.56
N MET A 48 0.89 -13.78 1.86
CA MET A 48 0.93 -15.12 2.44
C MET A 48 -0.41 -15.85 2.38
N ASP A 49 -1.51 -15.10 2.19
CA ASP A 49 -2.87 -15.69 2.15
C ASP A 49 -3.24 -16.25 0.78
N GLU A 50 -2.53 -15.88 -0.27
CA GLU A 50 -2.83 -16.30 -1.65
C GLU A 50 -4.31 -16.17 -2.01
N SER A 51 -4.91 -15.02 -1.64
CA SER A 51 -6.34 -14.76 -1.78
C SER A 51 -6.61 -13.56 -2.67
N ASN A 52 -7.76 -13.55 -3.35
CA ASN A 52 -8.20 -12.39 -4.12
C ASN A 52 -8.99 -11.37 -3.28
N GLU A 53 -9.22 -11.66 -2.00
CA GLU A 53 -10.00 -10.81 -1.09
C GLU A 53 -9.22 -10.40 0.16
N HIS A 54 -8.13 -11.07 0.46
CA HIS A 54 -7.35 -10.86 1.68
C HIS A 54 -5.87 -10.80 1.37
N PHE A 55 -5.13 -10.15 2.25
CA PHE A 55 -3.68 -10.23 2.20
C PHE A 55 -3.10 -10.28 3.62
N SER A 56 -1.95 -10.93 3.73
CA SER A 56 -1.18 -10.97 4.95
C SER A 56 0.29 -10.91 4.56
N MET A 57 1.02 -9.93 5.09
CA MET A 57 2.43 -9.74 4.78
C MET A 57 3.31 -10.69 5.58
N ASP A 58 4.35 -11.24 4.95
CA ASP A 58 5.34 -12.05 5.63
C ASP A 58 6.07 -11.17 6.67
N PRO A 59 6.05 -11.54 7.97
CA PRO A 59 6.74 -10.75 9.00
C PRO A 59 8.23 -10.58 8.76
N LYS A 60 8.89 -11.56 8.16
CA LYS A 60 10.32 -11.50 7.84
C LYS A 60 10.60 -10.46 6.77
N GLU A 61 9.75 -10.41 5.74
CA GLU A 61 9.86 -9.43 4.66
C GLU A 61 9.57 -8.03 5.19
N GLN A 62 8.55 -7.89 6.06
CA GLN A 62 8.26 -6.61 6.69
C GLN A 62 9.43 -6.09 7.50
N LEU A 63 10.05 -6.95 8.30
CA LEU A 63 11.21 -6.58 9.11
C LEU A 63 12.38 -6.16 8.23
N ALA A 64 12.64 -6.89 7.16
CA ALA A 64 13.71 -6.54 6.22
C ALA A 64 13.45 -5.18 5.56
N ALA A 65 12.21 -4.91 5.19
CA ALA A 65 11.82 -3.62 4.60
C ALA A 65 12.06 -2.47 5.59
N VAL A 66 11.64 -2.63 6.83
CA VAL A 66 11.82 -1.60 7.87
C VAL A 66 13.30 -1.36 8.15
N LYS A 67 14.10 -2.42 8.19
CA LYS A 67 15.56 -2.28 8.36
C LYS A 67 16.21 -1.52 7.19
N ASP A 68 15.77 -1.81 5.96
CA ASP A 68 16.25 -1.11 4.77
C ASP A 68 15.87 0.37 4.82
N MET A 69 14.64 0.68 5.22
CA MET A 69 14.19 2.07 5.40
C MET A 69 15.12 2.81 6.37
N ARG A 70 15.37 2.20 7.53
CA ARG A 70 16.22 2.79 8.56
C ARG A 70 17.64 3.03 8.05
N LYS A 71 18.18 2.07 7.31
CA LYS A 71 19.53 2.18 6.72
C LYS A 71 19.62 3.34 5.74
N ASN A 72 18.56 3.63 5.00
CA ASN A 72 18.53 4.69 3.98
C ASN A 72 18.04 6.04 4.53
N GLY A 73 17.74 6.13 5.82
CA GLY A 73 17.21 7.35 6.42
C GLY A 73 15.74 7.60 6.08
N TYR A 74 15.01 6.56 5.71
CA TYR A 74 13.58 6.63 5.41
C TYR A 74 12.75 6.25 6.62
N VAL A 75 11.51 6.76 6.66
CA VAL A 75 10.51 6.35 7.65
C VAL A 75 9.38 5.61 6.94
N PRO A 76 8.68 4.70 7.65
CA PRO A 76 7.49 4.07 7.07
C PRO A 76 6.40 5.11 6.83
N LEU A 77 5.86 5.13 5.61
CA LEU A 77 4.78 6.06 5.24
C LEU A 77 3.43 5.36 5.13
N GLY A 78 3.42 4.05 4.96
CA GLY A 78 2.20 3.28 4.85
C GLY A 78 2.40 1.99 4.11
N ASN A 79 1.30 1.47 3.59
CA ASN A 79 1.31 0.22 2.83
C ASN A 79 0.43 0.35 1.60
N PHE A 80 0.56 -0.61 0.70
CA PHE A 80 -0.32 -0.72 -0.46
C PHE A 80 -0.80 -2.15 -0.62
N HIS A 81 -1.97 -2.30 -1.23
CA HIS A 81 -2.44 -3.60 -1.70
C HIS A 81 -3.33 -3.38 -2.92
N SER A 82 -3.55 -4.45 -3.68
CA SER A 82 -4.42 -4.41 -4.84
C SER A 82 -5.81 -4.93 -4.51
N HIS A 83 -6.81 -4.42 -5.24
CA HIS A 83 -8.15 -4.99 -5.28
C HIS A 83 -8.33 -5.56 -6.68
N PRO A 84 -8.13 -6.87 -6.89
CA PRO A 84 -8.21 -7.45 -8.24
C PRO A 84 -9.57 -7.31 -8.92
N GLU A 85 -10.65 -7.37 -8.15
CA GLU A 85 -12.02 -7.42 -8.66
C GLU A 85 -12.94 -6.34 -8.10
N SER A 86 -12.43 -5.39 -7.32
CA SER A 86 -13.25 -4.37 -6.67
C SER A 86 -12.66 -2.97 -6.84
N PRO A 87 -13.46 -1.89 -6.58
CA PRO A 87 -12.97 -0.52 -6.72
C PRO A 87 -11.87 -0.15 -5.73
N SER A 88 -11.13 0.94 -6.03
CA SER A 88 -10.10 1.48 -5.16
C SER A 88 -10.73 2.24 -4.00
N ARG A 89 -11.16 1.50 -2.99
CA ARG A 89 -11.67 2.03 -1.72
C ARG A 89 -11.53 0.94 -0.66
N PRO A 90 -11.34 1.30 0.62
CA PRO A 90 -11.19 0.31 1.68
C PRO A 90 -12.42 -0.59 1.79
N SER A 91 -12.20 -1.90 1.86
CA SER A 91 -13.23 -2.88 2.21
C SER A 91 -13.52 -2.78 3.72
N GLU A 92 -14.56 -3.44 4.20
CA GLU A 92 -14.84 -3.48 5.63
C GLU A 92 -13.69 -4.14 6.40
N GLU A 93 -13.07 -5.18 5.82
CA GLU A 93 -11.90 -5.81 6.40
C GLU A 93 -10.70 -4.85 6.43
N ASP A 94 -10.46 -4.11 5.34
CA ASP A 94 -9.39 -3.12 5.27
C ASP A 94 -9.51 -2.09 6.39
N LYS A 95 -10.73 -1.59 6.63
CA LYS A 95 -11.00 -0.63 7.72
C LYS A 95 -10.73 -1.25 9.08
N ARG A 96 -11.20 -2.48 9.30
CA ARG A 96 -11.02 -3.18 10.56
C ARG A 96 -9.55 -3.41 10.90
N LEU A 97 -8.74 -3.72 9.88
CA LEU A 97 -7.33 -4.02 10.03
C LEU A 97 -6.42 -2.78 9.93
N ALA A 98 -6.99 -1.60 9.78
CA ALA A 98 -6.22 -0.35 9.74
C ALA A 98 -5.94 0.12 11.17
N TYR A 99 -4.80 -0.29 11.70
CA TYR A 99 -4.44 -0.01 13.09
C TYR A 99 -3.66 1.28 13.30
N ASP A 100 -3.15 1.88 12.24
CA ASP A 100 -2.33 3.09 12.32
C ASP A 100 -3.05 4.26 11.63
N SER A 101 -3.54 5.21 12.43
CA SER A 101 -4.27 6.37 11.93
C SER A 101 -3.40 7.35 11.16
N LYS A 102 -2.08 7.22 11.26
CA LYS A 102 -1.12 8.09 10.57
C LYS A 102 -0.59 7.48 9.27
N ALA A 103 -0.82 6.19 9.06
CA ALA A 103 -0.34 5.50 7.87
C ALA A 103 -1.21 5.82 6.66
N ASN A 104 -0.57 5.87 5.50
CA ASN A 104 -1.26 5.98 4.22
C ASN A 104 -1.59 4.57 3.72
N TYR A 105 -2.84 4.34 3.39
CA TYR A 105 -3.31 3.06 2.84
C TYR A 105 -3.59 3.25 1.37
N LEU A 106 -2.72 2.72 0.51
CA LEU A 106 -2.83 2.83 -0.94
C LEU A 106 -3.51 1.58 -1.48
N ILE A 107 -4.55 1.78 -2.28
CA ILE A 107 -5.32 0.69 -2.86
C ILE A 107 -5.31 0.84 -4.37
N LEU A 108 -4.75 -0.15 -5.07
CA LEU A 108 -4.68 -0.18 -6.52
C LEU A 108 -5.74 -1.14 -7.05
N SER A 109 -6.77 -0.60 -7.68
CA SER A 109 -7.81 -1.40 -8.28
C SER A 109 -7.40 -1.87 -9.67
N LEU A 110 -7.53 -3.17 -9.91
CA LEU A 110 -7.36 -3.80 -11.21
C LEU A 110 -8.68 -4.36 -11.74
N MET A 111 -9.81 -3.86 -11.20
CA MET A 111 -11.15 -4.27 -11.64
C MET A 111 -11.33 -4.07 -13.14
N GLU A 112 -10.76 -2.99 -13.67
CA GLU A 112 -10.63 -2.74 -15.09
C GLU A 112 -9.13 -2.73 -15.41
N ALA A 113 -8.62 -3.86 -15.92
CA ALA A 113 -7.18 -4.04 -16.11
C ALA A 113 -6.54 -2.99 -17.02
N ASP A 114 -7.30 -2.48 -17.99
CA ASP A 114 -6.82 -1.46 -18.92
C ASP A 114 -6.87 -0.04 -18.34
N ASN A 115 -7.48 0.12 -17.16
CA ASN A 115 -7.63 1.41 -16.51
C ASN A 115 -7.45 1.27 -14.99
N PRO A 116 -6.23 0.96 -14.52
CA PRO A 116 -5.98 0.82 -13.09
C PRO A 116 -6.19 2.15 -12.35
N VAL A 117 -6.72 2.06 -11.14
CA VAL A 117 -7.00 3.23 -10.30
C VAL A 117 -6.28 3.09 -8.98
N LEU A 118 -5.43 4.06 -8.64
CA LEU A 118 -4.73 4.11 -7.36
C LEU A 118 -5.24 5.29 -6.55
N ASN A 119 -5.70 5.02 -5.34
CA ASN A 119 -6.07 6.04 -4.37
C ASN A 119 -5.36 5.79 -3.05
N ALA A 120 -5.11 6.85 -2.30
CA ALA A 120 -4.54 6.78 -0.97
C ALA A 120 -5.59 7.21 0.06
N PHE A 121 -5.63 6.52 1.18
CA PHE A 121 -6.62 6.74 2.23
C PHE A 121 -5.96 6.83 3.61
N LEU A 122 -6.58 7.62 4.48
CA LEU A 122 -6.29 7.62 5.92
C LEU A 122 -7.51 7.01 6.62
N VAL A 123 -7.27 6.20 7.64
CA VAL A 123 -8.33 5.57 8.43
C VAL A 123 -8.08 5.92 9.89
N ASP A 124 -8.99 6.68 10.51
CA ASP A 124 -8.83 7.11 11.90
C ASP A 124 -9.20 6.01 12.91
N GLU A 125 -9.07 6.33 14.19
CA GLU A 125 -9.33 5.37 15.27
C GLU A 125 -10.79 4.93 15.34
N GLU A 126 -11.70 5.76 14.82
CA GLU A 126 -13.13 5.45 14.74
C GLU A 126 -13.50 4.77 13.42
N LYS A 127 -12.49 4.40 12.62
CA LYS A 127 -12.64 3.73 11.32
C LYS A 127 -13.31 4.61 10.27
N GLN A 128 -13.21 5.92 10.42
CA GLN A 128 -13.64 6.87 9.39
C GLN A 128 -12.55 7.01 8.35
N VAL A 129 -12.93 6.97 7.08
CA VAL A 129 -12.01 6.98 5.94
C VAL A 129 -11.96 8.36 5.32
N THR A 130 -10.74 8.86 5.08
CA THR A 130 -10.49 10.11 4.36
C THR A 130 -9.62 9.77 3.15
N LYS A 131 -10.06 10.19 1.96
CA LYS A 131 -9.28 10.01 0.73
C LYS A 131 -8.34 11.20 0.55
N GLU A 132 -7.08 10.89 0.24
CA GLU A 132 -6.07 11.91 -0.05
C GLU A 132 -6.00 12.29 -1.51
#